data_e53fdcf3020e4140d696f908962278e8
#
_entry.id   e53fdcf3020e4140d696f908962278e8
#
_cell.length_a   1.000
_cell.length_b   1.000
_cell.length_c   1.000
_cell.angle_alpha   90.00
_cell.angle_beta   90.00
_cell.angle_gamma   90.00
#
_symmetry.space_group_name_H-M   'P 1'
#
loop_
_entity.id
_entity.type
_entity.pdbx_description
1 polymer ?
#
loop_
_entity_poly.entity_id
_entity_poly.type
_entity_poly.pdbx_seq_one_letter_code
_entity_poly.pdbx_strand_id
1 'polypeptide(L)'
;MKRNLYLMYITAFLQGLVFYGPVSLLFRIERGLSVGEFFFLDFLLTIIGIVTEVPWGYFADKYGYKKTLVISYSLFFLSRLALLFCNGFNDFLGQTILMAISLSGISGCDIAFLYNSCRSENKEKVFGRYSASGSFAFFLASICSYFIISKSMGFAVFLTVIGYGLSVIMICFTKDIDIEKSSDKKDISIKKCFKNLKSIKHIFIFVIATTVIADISYGISINLGQLHFKGIGLEIKYLGYISAFSELLGMLYCKTYILSNKFGQYKTLKAMIMGMLICIGILIFTKSIFVSIIAIVGLSGLISMISPIVLDIKNKSISKNRATMLSVYSMVGSVASAFISIAIGFCADIYLKYAFMICFVIMGIGLCGVYLYISKEKYNVI
;
A
#
# COMPACT_ATOMS: atom_id res chain seq x y z
N MET A 1 -5.44 26.94 11.45
CA MET A 1 -4.46 26.12 10.72
C MET A 1 -3.89 25.00 11.58
N LYS A 2 -3.27 25.26 12.75
CA LYS A 2 -2.82 24.15 13.63
C LYS A 2 -3.94 23.14 13.96
N ARG A 3 -5.19 23.61 14.14
CA ARG A 3 -6.35 22.74 14.37
C ARG A 3 -6.56 21.71 13.24
N ASN A 4 -6.44 22.11 11.96
CA ASN A 4 -6.58 21.18 10.83
C ASN A 4 -5.51 20.09 10.87
N LEU A 5 -4.26 20.44 11.21
CA LEU A 5 -3.17 19.47 11.33
C LEU A 5 -3.46 18.42 12.42
N TYR A 6 -3.85 18.87 13.61
CA TYR A 6 -4.20 17.94 14.70
C TYR A 6 -5.38 17.04 14.33
N LEU A 7 -6.43 17.58 13.70
CA LEU A 7 -7.57 16.80 13.26
C LEU A 7 -7.18 15.76 12.21
N MET A 8 -6.28 16.12 11.29
CA MET A 8 -5.75 15.15 10.30
C MET A 8 -4.90 14.05 10.95
N TYR A 9 -4.07 14.39 11.97
CA TYR A 9 -3.34 13.35 12.71
C TYR A 9 -4.27 12.40 13.46
N ILE A 10 -5.32 12.95 14.11
CA ILE A 10 -6.33 12.13 14.77
C ILE A 10 -7.10 11.27 13.75
N THR A 11 -7.45 11.83 12.59
CA THR A 11 -8.10 11.08 11.50
C THR A 11 -7.20 9.93 11.02
N ALA A 12 -5.92 10.17 10.77
CA ALA A 12 -4.97 9.14 10.38
C ALA A 12 -4.82 8.06 11.46
N PHE A 13 -4.77 8.46 12.73
CA PHE A 13 -4.75 7.53 13.86
C PHE A 13 -6.01 6.65 13.90
N LEU A 14 -7.20 7.26 13.82
CA LEU A 14 -8.46 6.53 13.85
C LEU A 14 -8.60 5.54 12.67
N GLN A 15 -8.13 5.92 11.49
CA GLN A 15 -8.11 5.04 10.32
C GLN A 15 -7.04 3.95 10.39
N GLY A 16 -5.96 4.20 11.13
CA GLY A 16 -4.96 3.18 11.43
C GLY A 16 -5.45 2.10 12.40
N LEU A 17 -6.53 2.33 13.16
CA LEU A 17 -7.11 1.34 14.08
C LEU A 17 -7.85 0.21 13.33
N VAL A 18 -7.10 -0.58 12.56
CA VAL A 18 -7.62 -1.69 11.75
C VAL A 18 -7.42 -3.01 12.51
N PHE A 19 -8.30 -3.30 13.46
CA PHE A 19 -8.20 -4.47 14.34
C PHE A 19 -8.32 -5.80 13.60
N TYR A 20 -9.05 -5.86 12.47
CA TYR A 20 -9.17 -7.07 11.66
C TYR A 20 -8.06 -7.21 10.61
N GLY A 21 -7.18 -6.22 10.46
CA GLY A 21 -6.10 -6.22 9.47
C GLY A 21 -5.28 -7.51 9.46
N PRO A 22 -4.81 -7.99 10.63
CA PRO A 22 -4.05 -9.24 10.73
C PRO A 22 -4.79 -10.50 10.22
N VAL A 23 -6.11 -10.46 10.08
CA VAL A 23 -6.96 -11.58 9.65
C VAL A 23 -7.86 -11.21 8.47
N SER A 24 -7.51 -10.17 7.74
CA SER A 24 -8.37 -9.58 6.71
C SER A 24 -8.78 -10.55 5.59
N LEU A 25 -7.87 -11.42 5.15
CA LEU A 25 -8.15 -12.46 4.16
C LEU A 25 -8.94 -13.62 4.78
N LEU A 26 -8.54 -14.09 5.97
CA LEU A 26 -9.22 -15.19 6.65
C LEU A 26 -10.67 -14.84 6.96
N PHE A 27 -10.97 -13.61 7.36
CA PHE A 27 -12.33 -13.13 7.58
C PHE A 27 -13.19 -13.22 6.32
N ARG A 28 -12.64 -12.85 5.15
CA ARG A 28 -13.36 -12.93 3.88
C ARG A 28 -13.60 -14.36 3.44
N ILE A 29 -12.61 -15.23 3.63
CA ILE A 29 -12.75 -16.67 3.34
C ILE A 29 -13.82 -17.31 4.23
N GLU A 30 -13.88 -16.97 5.51
CA GLU A 30 -14.93 -17.44 6.42
C GLU A 30 -16.34 -17.01 5.97
N ARG A 31 -16.43 -15.88 5.25
CA ARG A 31 -17.64 -15.34 4.67
C ARG A 31 -17.89 -15.78 3.22
N GLY A 32 -17.26 -16.86 2.77
CA GLY A 32 -17.54 -17.54 1.51
C GLY A 32 -16.79 -16.99 0.29
N LEU A 33 -15.72 -16.22 0.47
CA LEU A 33 -14.88 -15.76 -0.63
C LEU A 33 -13.75 -16.77 -0.86
N SER A 34 -13.45 -17.13 -2.12
CA SER A 34 -12.23 -17.86 -2.45
C SER A 34 -11.00 -16.93 -2.43
N VAL A 35 -9.81 -17.52 -2.41
CA VAL A 35 -8.57 -16.71 -2.45
C VAL A 35 -8.43 -16.01 -3.81
N GLY A 36 -8.77 -16.69 -4.91
CA GLY A 36 -8.77 -16.13 -6.26
C GLY A 36 -9.74 -14.96 -6.40
N GLU A 37 -10.96 -15.11 -5.87
CA GLU A 37 -11.95 -14.02 -5.84
C GLU A 37 -11.44 -12.82 -5.02
N PHE A 38 -10.76 -13.04 -3.90
CA PHE A 38 -10.15 -11.96 -3.13
C PHE A 38 -9.13 -11.17 -3.96
N PHE A 39 -8.20 -11.85 -4.64
CA PHE A 39 -7.20 -11.19 -5.48
C PHE A 39 -7.80 -10.57 -6.74
N PHE A 40 -8.89 -11.13 -7.27
CA PHE A 40 -9.66 -10.50 -8.34
C PHE A 40 -10.33 -9.20 -7.88
N LEU A 41 -10.89 -9.17 -6.66
CA LEU A 41 -11.43 -7.95 -6.07
C LEU A 41 -10.34 -6.91 -5.81
N ASP A 42 -9.13 -7.31 -5.43
CA ASP A 42 -7.97 -6.42 -5.26
C ASP A 42 -7.52 -5.81 -6.61
N PHE A 43 -7.55 -6.62 -7.68
CA PHE A 43 -7.40 -6.12 -9.05
C PHE A 43 -8.45 -5.05 -9.39
N LEU A 44 -9.72 -5.33 -9.15
CA LEU A 44 -10.81 -4.38 -9.42
C LEU A 44 -10.67 -3.11 -8.60
N LEU A 45 -10.27 -3.21 -7.32
CA LEU A 45 -9.98 -2.08 -6.44
C LEU A 45 -8.94 -1.16 -7.07
N THR A 46 -7.87 -1.73 -7.59
CA THR A 46 -6.78 -0.97 -8.24
C THR A 46 -7.26 -0.30 -9.52
N ILE A 47 -7.94 -1.01 -10.40
CA ILE A 47 -8.40 -0.48 -11.70
C ILE A 47 -9.45 0.63 -11.49
N ILE A 48 -10.44 0.39 -10.64
CA ILE A 48 -11.47 1.40 -10.32
C ILE A 48 -10.83 2.62 -9.66
N GLY A 49 -9.86 2.42 -8.76
CA GLY A 49 -9.10 3.49 -8.13
C GLY A 49 -8.43 4.41 -9.17
N ILE A 50 -7.71 3.83 -10.14
CA ILE A 50 -7.06 4.58 -11.22
C ILE A 50 -8.08 5.35 -12.08
N VAL A 51 -9.19 4.72 -12.45
CA VAL A 51 -10.23 5.35 -13.29
C VAL A 51 -10.90 6.52 -12.57
N THR A 52 -11.14 6.39 -11.27
CA THR A 52 -11.84 7.41 -10.47
C THR A 52 -10.93 8.52 -9.95
N GLU A 53 -9.60 8.38 -10.05
CA GLU A 53 -8.64 9.40 -9.59
C GLU A 53 -8.82 10.75 -10.32
N VAL A 54 -9.01 10.71 -11.65
CA VAL A 54 -9.21 11.93 -12.46
C VAL A 54 -10.52 12.65 -12.12
N PRO A 55 -11.70 11.98 -12.07
CA PRO A 55 -12.94 12.58 -11.58
C PRO A 55 -12.82 13.22 -10.20
N TRP A 56 -12.16 12.57 -9.25
CA TRP A 56 -11.97 13.11 -7.91
C TRP A 56 -11.03 14.33 -7.89
N GLY A 57 -9.98 14.32 -8.69
CA GLY A 57 -9.11 15.50 -8.86
C GLY A 57 -9.88 16.70 -9.35
N TYR A 58 -10.74 16.52 -10.38
CA TYR A 58 -11.62 17.59 -10.87
C TYR A 58 -12.61 18.06 -9.79
N PHE A 59 -13.19 17.13 -9.04
CA PHE A 59 -14.12 17.46 -7.96
C PHE A 59 -13.43 18.27 -6.86
N ALA A 60 -12.23 17.88 -6.46
CA ALA A 60 -11.43 18.58 -5.45
C ALA A 60 -11.06 20.02 -5.89
N ASP A 61 -10.69 20.20 -7.15
CA ASP A 61 -10.39 21.52 -7.72
C ASP A 61 -11.62 22.44 -7.74
N LYS A 62 -12.82 21.87 -8.00
CA LYS A 62 -14.07 22.63 -8.14
C LYS A 62 -14.72 22.95 -6.79
N TYR A 63 -14.76 21.98 -5.88
CA TYR A 63 -15.55 22.07 -4.64
C TYR A 63 -14.67 22.20 -3.38
N GLY A 64 -13.37 22.05 -3.51
CA GLY A 64 -12.39 22.19 -2.43
C GLY A 64 -12.03 20.87 -1.75
N TYR A 65 -10.82 20.82 -1.18
CA TYR A 65 -10.28 19.62 -0.56
C TYR A 65 -11.10 19.12 0.64
N LYS A 66 -11.61 20.02 1.49
CA LYS A 66 -12.41 19.62 2.66
C LYS A 66 -13.65 18.84 2.24
N LYS A 67 -14.46 19.36 1.31
CA LYS A 67 -15.69 18.69 0.87
C LYS A 67 -15.38 17.34 0.25
N THR A 68 -14.33 17.27 -0.57
CA THR A 68 -13.85 16.02 -1.17
C THR A 68 -13.51 15.00 -0.09
N LEU A 69 -12.71 15.39 0.91
CA LEU A 69 -12.32 14.52 2.00
C LEU A 69 -13.52 14.06 2.84
N VAL A 70 -14.46 14.96 3.18
CA VAL A 70 -15.66 14.57 3.94
C VAL A 70 -16.45 13.51 3.20
N ILE A 71 -16.70 13.69 1.89
CA ILE A 71 -17.44 12.72 1.08
C ILE A 71 -16.68 11.40 0.99
N SER A 72 -15.37 11.46 0.68
CA SER A 72 -14.55 10.26 0.51
C SER A 72 -14.40 9.46 1.80
N TYR A 73 -14.18 10.11 2.95
CA TYR A 73 -14.16 9.43 4.25
C TYR A 73 -15.52 8.85 4.64
N SER A 74 -16.61 9.52 4.29
CA SER A 74 -17.96 8.99 4.52
C SER A 74 -18.22 7.74 3.67
N LEU A 75 -17.85 7.75 2.38
CA LEU A 75 -17.94 6.58 1.51
C LEU A 75 -17.04 5.43 2.03
N PHE A 76 -15.84 5.76 2.55
CA PHE A 76 -14.95 4.76 3.11
C PHE A 76 -15.53 4.13 4.38
N PHE A 77 -16.12 4.94 5.26
CA PHE A 77 -16.86 4.43 6.42
C PHE A 77 -18.01 3.50 6.00
N LEU A 78 -18.82 3.91 5.01
CA LEU A 78 -19.89 3.07 4.49
C LEU A 78 -19.38 1.75 3.90
N SER A 79 -18.25 1.77 3.20
CA SER A 79 -17.61 0.54 2.72
C SER A 79 -17.17 -0.39 3.85
N ARG A 80 -16.68 0.18 4.96
CA ARG A 80 -16.32 -0.60 6.16
C ARG A 80 -17.54 -1.11 6.92
N LEU A 81 -18.61 -0.33 6.94
CA LEU A 81 -19.89 -0.76 7.51
C LEU A 81 -20.49 -1.90 6.69
N ALA A 82 -20.49 -1.79 5.37
CA ALA A 82 -20.93 -2.86 4.48
C ALA A 82 -20.15 -4.17 4.71
N LEU A 83 -18.85 -4.10 4.97
CA LEU A 83 -18.00 -5.26 5.25
C LEU A 83 -18.52 -6.16 6.38
N LEU A 84 -19.21 -5.57 7.39
CA LEU A 84 -19.81 -6.35 8.49
C LEU A 84 -20.88 -7.33 8.01
N PHE A 85 -21.58 -6.98 6.94
CA PHE A 85 -22.73 -7.71 6.43
C PHE A 85 -22.43 -8.53 5.18
N CYS A 86 -21.24 -8.38 4.59
CA CYS A 86 -20.85 -9.11 3.38
C CYS A 86 -20.84 -10.63 3.60
N ASN A 87 -21.48 -11.34 2.65
CA ASN A 87 -21.44 -12.79 2.53
C ASN A 87 -21.41 -13.16 1.04
N GLY A 88 -20.33 -13.86 0.63
CA GLY A 88 -20.14 -14.24 -0.77
C GLY A 88 -19.67 -13.12 -1.69
N PHE A 89 -19.35 -13.48 -2.93
CA PHE A 89 -18.65 -12.64 -3.89
C PHE A 89 -19.37 -11.30 -4.20
N ASN A 90 -20.69 -11.33 -4.42
CA ASN A 90 -21.42 -10.14 -4.85
C ASN A 90 -21.41 -9.01 -3.81
N ASP A 91 -21.53 -9.36 -2.52
CA ASP A 91 -21.50 -8.37 -1.45
C ASP A 91 -20.12 -7.75 -1.33
N PHE A 92 -19.06 -8.59 -1.38
CA PHE A 92 -17.68 -8.11 -1.38
C PHE A 92 -17.34 -7.30 -2.63
N LEU A 93 -17.93 -7.61 -3.79
CA LEU A 93 -17.79 -6.80 -5.00
C LEU A 93 -18.35 -5.38 -4.79
N GLY A 94 -19.56 -5.26 -4.28
CA GLY A 94 -20.18 -3.97 -3.96
C GLY A 94 -19.36 -3.18 -2.94
N GLN A 95 -18.88 -3.85 -1.88
CA GLN A 95 -18.00 -3.26 -0.87
C GLN A 95 -16.68 -2.78 -1.47
N THR A 96 -16.08 -3.56 -2.38
CA THR A 96 -14.80 -3.23 -3.03
C THR A 96 -14.94 -2.03 -3.97
N ILE A 97 -16.03 -1.96 -4.75
CA ILE A 97 -16.31 -0.79 -5.62
C ILE A 97 -16.42 0.48 -4.77
N LEU A 98 -17.18 0.42 -3.68
CA LEU A 98 -17.36 1.57 -2.78
C LEU A 98 -16.03 1.97 -2.12
N MET A 99 -15.22 0.99 -1.73
CA MET A 99 -13.89 1.19 -1.16
C MET A 99 -12.94 1.84 -2.18
N ALA A 100 -12.92 1.37 -3.43
CA ALA A 100 -12.05 1.88 -4.48
C ALA A 100 -12.35 3.36 -4.80
N ILE A 101 -13.65 3.69 -4.96
CA ILE A 101 -14.10 5.07 -5.19
C ILE A 101 -13.69 5.98 -4.01
N SER A 102 -13.85 5.51 -2.78
CA SER A 102 -13.53 6.30 -1.60
C SER A 102 -12.03 6.53 -1.43
N LEU A 103 -11.20 5.50 -1.59
CA LEU A 103 -9.74 5.59 -1.49
C LEU A 103 -9.15 6.52 -2.54
N SER A 104 -9.65 6.45 -3.76
CA SER A 104 -9.24 7.33 -4.84
C SER A 104 -9.53 8.81 -4.53
N GLY A 105 -10.66 9.11 -3.87
CA GLY A 105 -11.00 10.48 -3.46
C GLY A 105 -10.19 10.98 -2.26
N ILE A 106 -9.69 10.09 -1.41
CA ILE A 106 -8.78 10.45 -0.31
C ILE A 106 -7.37 10.69 -0.87
N SER A 107 -6.92 9.83 -1.80
CA SER A 107 -5.56 9.85 -2.36
C SER A 107 -5.24 11.21 -2.97
N GLY A 108 -4.13 11.79 -2.54
CA GLY A 108 -3.67 13.11 -3.00
C GLY A 108 -4.41 14.30 -2.38
N CYS A 109 -5.72 14.20 -2.08
CA CYS A 109 -6.47 15.26 -1.43
C CYS A 109 -6.06 15.45 0.03
N ASP A 110 -5.77 14.39 0.76
CA ASP A 110 -5.29 14.41 2.14
C ASP A 110 -3.92 15.10 2.24
N ILE A 111 -2.98 14.74 1.37
CA ILE A 111 -1.65 15.36 1.29
C ILE A 111 -1.74 16.83 0.88
N ALA A 112 -2.58 17.14 -0.11
CA ALA A 112 -2.80 18.52 -0.55
C ALA A 112 -3.45 19.37 0.56
N PHE A 113 -4.41 18.83 1.29
CA PHE A 113 -5.04 19.50 2.43
C PHE A 113 -4.03 19.75 3.57
N LEU A 114 -3.20 18.75 3.91
CA LEU A 114 -2.12 18.91 4.88
C LEU A 114 -1.11 19.97 4.44
N TYR A 115 -0.66 19.93 3.17
CA TYR A 115 0.30 20.89 2.63
C TYR A 115 -0.21 22.32 2.75
N ASN A 116 -1.46 22.58 2.36
CA ASN A 116 -2.07 23.92 2.42
C ASN A 116 -2.42 24.35 3.85
N SER A 117 -2.53 23.39 4.80
CA SER A 117 -2.70 23.68 6.23
C SER A 117 -1.38 24.13 6.90
N CYS A 118 -0.22 23.86 6.28
CA CYS A 118 1.11 24.18 6.81
C CYS A 118 1.60 25.53 6.28
N ARG A 119 1.42 26.64 7.02
CA ARG A 119 1.97 27.94 6.62
C ARG A 119 3.41 28.19 7.12
N SER A 120 3.77 27.73 8.31
CA SER A 120 5.03 28.05 8.98
C SER A 120 5.78 26.86 9.58
N GLU A 121 5.21 25.65 9.55
CA GLU A 121 5.85 24.44 10.08
C GLU A 121 6.69 23.76 9.01
N ASN A 122 7.73 23.04 9.45
CA ASN A 122 8.50 22.16 8.56
C ASN A 122 7.56 21.07 8.00
N LYS A 123 7.31 21.11 6.68
CA LYS A 123 6.39 20.23 5.98
C LYS A 123 6.76 18.75 6.13
N GLU A 124 8.06 18.45 6.09
CA GLU A 124 8.54 17.06 6.29
C GLU A 124 8.14 16.51 7.65
N LYS A 125 8.25 17.34 8.71
CA LYS A 125 7.83 16.97 10.06
C LYS A 125 6.32 16.74 10.15
N VAL A 126 5.51 17.53 9.43
CA VAL A 126 4.06 17.37 9.40
C VAL A 126 3.66 16.09 8.70
N PHE A 127 4.22 15.82 7.52
CA PHE A 127 3.96 14.56 6.80
C PHE A 127 4.47 13.34 7.57
N GLY A 128 5.65 13.44 8.18
CA GLY A 128 6.19 12.38 9.04
C GLY A 128 5.27 12.05 10.21
N ARG A 129 4.72 13.08 10.89
CA ARG A 129 3.75 12.88 11.99
C ARG A 129 2.43 12.29 11.51
N TYR A 130 1.94 12.71 10.35
CA TYR A 130 0.72 12.16 9.76
C TYR A 130 0.86 10.66 9.47
N SER A 131 1.91 10.27 8.77
CA SER A 131 2.19 8.87 8.49
C SER A 131 2.44 8.06 9.77
N ALA A 132 3.25 8.59 10.70
CA ALA A 132 3.53 7.93 11.97
C ALA A 132 2.27 7.71 12.82
N SER A 133 1.29 8.62 12.78
CA SER A 133 0.03 8.47 13.49
C SER A 133 -0.75 7.24 13.02
N GLY A 134 -0.83 7.02 11.70
CA GLY A 134 -1.50 5.84 11.13
C GLY A 134 -0.78 4.52 11.45
N SER A 135 0.53 4.47 11.23
CA SER A 135 1.36 3.30 11.53
C SER A 135 1.35 2.94 13.01
N PHE A 136 1.44 3.93 13.90
CA PHE A 136 1.36 3.68 15.33
C PHE A 136 0.00 3.14 15.76
N ALA A 137 -1.09 3.66 15.20
CA ALA A 137 -2.43 3.15 15.46
C ALA A 137 -2.59 1.70 14.97
N PHE A 138 -2.08 1.37 13.77
CA PHE A 138 -2.12 0.00 13.25
C PHE A 138 -1.28 -0.96 14.11
N PHE A 139 -0.12 -0.54 14.59
CA PHE A 139 0.68 -1.29 15.56
C PHE A 139 -0.11 -1.60 16.84
N LEU A 140 -0.75 -0.59 17.44
CA LEU A 140 -1.59 -0.78 18.63
C LEU A 140 -2.78 -1.70 18.35
N ALA A 141 -3.49 -1.47 17.23
CA ALA A 141 -4.61 -2.30 16.81
C ALA A 141 -4.19 -3.76 16.61
N SER A 142 -3.01 -3.99 16.03
CA SER A 142 -2.46 -5.33 15.81
C SER A 142 -2.15 -6.05 17.13
N ILE A 143 -1.63 -5.36 18.15
CA ILE A 143 -1.44 -5.95 19.48
C ILE A 143 -2.80 -6.28 20.12
N CYS A 144 -3.73 -5.33 20.11
CA CYS A 144 -5.06 -5.50 20.68
C CYS A 144 -5.86 -6.61 19.96
N SER A 145 -5.58 -6.83 18.68
CA SER A 145 -6.28 -7.82 17.85
C SER A 145 -6.16 -9.25 18.40
N TYR A 146 -5.08 -9.59 19.12
CA TYR A 146 -4.96 -10.88 19.80
C TYR A 146 -6.16 -11.18 20.74
N PHE A 147 -6.52 -10.21 21.58
CA PHE A 147 -7.63 -10.36 22.52
C PHE A 147 -8.99 -10.28 21.84
N ILE A 148 -9.10 -9.50 20.78
CA ILE A 148 -10.34 -9.24 20.06
C ILE A 148 -10.68 -10.42 19.16
N ILE A 149 -9.73 -10.92 18.38
CA ILE A 149 -9.90 -12.05 17.44
C ILE A 149 -10.14 -13.34 18.21
N SER A 150 -9.61 -13.51 19.43
CA SER A 150 -9.90 -14.66 20.28
C SER A 150 -11.41 -14.79 20.61
N LYS A 151 -12.16 -13.68 20.53
CA LYS A 151 -13.63 -13.68 20.70
C LYS A 151 -14.34 -13.88 19.36
N SER A 152 -14.03 -13.03 18.37
CA SER A 152 -14.64 -13.08 17.04
C SER A 152 -13.88 -12.18 16.05
N MET A 153 -13.66 -12.65 14.81
CA MET A 153 -13.15 -11.81 13.72
C MET A 153 -14.16 -10.72 13.34
N GLY A 154 -15.47 -11.00 13.39
CA GLY A 154 -16.51 -10.01 13.16
C GLY A 154 -16.49 -8.85 14.17
N PHE A 155 -16.15 -9.13 15.43
CA PHE A 155 -16.00 -8.09 16.45
C PHE A 155 -14.78 -7.18 16.16
N ALA A 156 -13.70 -7.72 15.61
CA ALA A 156 -12.55 -6.92 15.16
C ALA A 156 -12.93 -5.98 14.00
N VAL A 157 -13.75 -6.44 13.06
CA VAL A 157 -14.31 -5.58 11.99
C VAL A 157 -15.20 -4.50 12.59
N PHE A 158 -16.09 -4.82 13.52
CA PHE A 158 -16.98 -3.86 14.17
C PHE A 158 -16.20 -2.73 14.88
N LEU A 159 -15.17 -3.05 15.65
CA LEU A 159 -14.32 -2.04 16.29
C LEU A 159 -13.60 -1.16 15.27
N THR A 160 -13.16 -1.74 14.15
CA THR A 160 -12.59 -0.98 13.03
C THR A 160 -13.60 0.01 12.45
N VAL A 161 -14.86 -0.41 12.25
CA VAL A 161 -15.94 0.47 11.76
C VAL A 161 -16.15 1.66 12.67
N ILE A 162 -16.10 1.47 14.00
CA ILE A 162 -16.20 2.58 14.97
C ILE A 162 -15.08 3.60 14.74
N GLY A 163 -13.82 3.15 14.58
CA GLY A 163 -12.69 4.02 14.29
C GLY A 163 -12.89 4.85 13.02
N TYR A 164 -13.39 4.22 11.96
CA TYR A 164 -13.69 4.90 10.70
C TYR A 164 -14.86 5.89 10.83
N GLY A 165 -15.92 5.57 11.57
CA GLY A 165 -17.01 6.49 11.87
C GLY A 165 -16.54 7.73 12.64
N LEU A 166 -15.71 7.54 13.66
CA LEU A 166 -15.10 8.65 14.39
C LEU A 166 -14.17 9.50 13.50
N SER A 167 -13.47 8.89 12.54
CA SER A 167 -12.62 9.63 11.59
C SER A 167 -13.43 10.58 10.70
N VAL A 168 -14.65 10.19 10.29
CA VAL A 168 -15.58 11.06 9.55
C VAL A 168 -15.98 12.27 10.40
N ILE A 169 -16.26 12.07 11.68
CA ILE A 169 -16.59 13.16 12.59
C ILE A 169 -15.42 14.14 12.69
N MET A 170 -14.18 13.63 12.83
CA MET A 170 -12.98 14.48 12.94
C MET A 170 -12.77 15.31 11.67
N ILE A 171 -12.93 14.73 10.46
CA ILE A 171 -12.74 15.47 9.22
C ILE A 171 -13.81 16.55 9.02
N CYS A 172 -15.06 16.33 9.46
CA CYS A 172 -16.12 17.34 9.42
C CYS A 172 -15.76 18.59 10.23
N PHE A 173 -15.04 18.44 11.34
CA PHE A 173 -14.61 19.56 12.18
C PHE A 173 -13.40 20.35 11.62
N THR A 174 -12.80 19.94 10.50
CA THR A 174 -11.75 20.73 9.85
C THR A 174 -12.34 22.05 9.31
N LYS A 175 -11.50 23.06 9.16
CA LYS A 175 -11.86 24.31 8.52
C LYS A 175 -11.49 24.27 7.05
N ASP A 176 -12.31 24.87 6.20
CA ASP A 176 -11.96 25.06 4.79
C ASP A 176 -10.67 25.84 4.64
N ILE A 177 -9.96 25.56 3.57
CA ILE A 177 -8.72 26.22 3.20
C ILE A 177 -8.99 26.93 1.89
N ASP A 178 -8.73 28.24 1.85
CA ASP A 178 -8.76 29.01 0.61
C ASP A 178 -7.69 28.43 -0.34
N ILE A 179 -8.14 27.88 -1.43
CA ILE A 179 -7.24 27.42 -2.50
C ILE A 179 -6.89 28.65 -3.31
N GLU A 180 -5.64 29.12 -3.21
CA GLU A 180 -5.13 30.04 -4.22
C GLU A 180 -5.24 29.29 -5.56
N LYS A 181 -6.19 29.71 -6.39
CA LYS A 181 -6.34 29.19 -7.75
C LYS A 181 -5.06 29.56 -8.50
N SER A 182 -4.14 28.62 -8.59
CA SER A 182 -2.98 28.76 -9.46
C SER A 182 -3.49 28.86 -10.89
N SER A 183 -3.41 30.07 -11.44
CA SER A 183 -3.86 30.42 -12.80
C SER A 183 -3.02 29.78 -13.92
N ASP A 184 -1.99 29.01 -13.59
CA ASP A 184 -1.12 28.34 -14.54
C ASP A 184 -1.40 26.82 -14.63
N LYS A 185 -2.64 26.45 -15.02
CA LYS A 185 -2.85 25.13 -15.63
C LYS A 185 -2.32 25.16 -17.07
N LYS A 186 -0.99 25.03 -17.24
CA LYS A 186 -0.46 24.61 -18.53
C LYS A 186 -1.01 23.21 -18.79
N ASP A 187 -1.85 23.08 -19.81
CA ASP A 187 -2.28 21.78 -20.34
C ASP A 187 -1.04 20.96 -20.66
N ILE A 188 -0.63 20.15 -19.69
CA ILE A 188 0.44 19.18 -19.88
C ILE A 188 -0.19 18.06 -20.68
N SER A 189 -0.09 18.16 -22.00
CA SER A 189 -0.55 17.11 -22.89
C SER A 189 0.18 15.81 -22.54
N ILE A 190 -0.55 14.88 -21.89
CA ILE A 190 -0.09 13.52 -21.59
C ILE A 190 0.53 12.90 -22.83
N LYS A 191 0.01 13.19 -24.05
CA LYS A 191 0.58 12.77 -25.34
C LYS A 191 2.04 13.23 -25.54
N LYS A 192 2.46 14.38 -25.00
CA LYS A 192 3.87 14.84 -25.09
C LYS A 192 4.79 14.06 -24.18
N CYS A 193 4.30 13.62 -22.99
CA CYS A 193 5.05 12.74 -22.09
C CYS A 193 5.29 11.37 -22.73
N PHE A 194 4.31 10.84 -23.48
CA PHE A 194 4.43 9.55 -24.15
C PHE A 194 5.29 9.59 -25.43
N LYS A 195 5.51 10.76 -26.04
CA LYS A 195 6.29 10.87 -27.30
C LYS A 195 7.79 10.60 -27.12
N ASN A 196 8.31 10.71 -25.90
CA ASN A 196 9.73 10.45 -25.57
C ASN A 196 9.99 9.05 -24.96
N LEU A 197 9.02 8.14 -25.04
CA LEU A 197 9.08 6.80 -24.41
C LEU A 197 10.25 5.93 -24.88
N LYS A 198 10.79 6.13 -26.09
CA LYS A 198 11.91 5.31 -26.59
C LYS A 198 13.21 5.51 -25.80
N SER A 199 13.48 6.73 -25.30
CA SER A 199 14.66 7.00 -24.47
C SER A 199 14.46 6.62 -23.00
N ILE A 200 13.20 6.42 -22.58
CA ILE A 200 12.81 6.19 -21.19
C ILE A 200 12.44 4.71 -20.93
N LYS A 201 12.51 3.84 -21.96
CA LYS A 201 12.08 2.44 -21.87
C LYS A 201 12.68 1.67 -20.67
N HIS A 202 13.93 1.95 -20.34
CA HIS A 202 14.62 1.22 -19.26
C HIS A 202 14.12 1.57 -17.87
N ILE A 203 13.74 2.83 -17.65
CA ILE A 203 13.16 3.21 -16.35
C ILE A 203 11.78 2.58 -16.14
N PHE A 204 10.97 2.39 -17.20
CA PHE A 204 9.69 1.69 -17.07
C PHE A 204 9.86 0.23 -16.67
N ILE A 205 10.89 -0.48 -17.20
CA ILE A 205 11.21 -1.84 -16.76
C ILE A 205 11.56 -1.85 -15.25
N PHE A 206 12.37 -0.89 -14.81
CA PHE A 206 12.71 -0.73 -13.39
C PHE A 206 11.49 -0.43 -12.53
N VAL A 207 10.62 0.48 -12.99
CA VAL A 207 9.38 0.87 -12.29
C VAL A 207 8.46 -0.33 -12.12
N ILE A 208 8.16 -1.05 -13.22
CA ILE A 208 7.30 -2.25 -13.18
C ILE A 208 7.93 -3.30 -12.25
N ALA A 209 9.22 -3.61 -12.44
CA ALA A 209 9.92 -4.60 -11.63
C ALA A 209 9.85 -4.28 -10.13
N THR A 210 10.17 -3.05 -9.75
CA THR A 210 10.19 -2.65 -8.32
C THR A 210 8.79 -2.55 -7.72
N THR A 211 7.78 -2.13 -8.47
CA THR A 211 6.39 -2.08 -7.98
C THR A 211 5.85 -3.50 -7.80
N VAL A 212 6.05 -4.38 -8.78
CA VAL A 212 5.64 -5.80 -8.69
C VAL A 212 6.32 -6.51 -7.51
N ILE A 213 7.63 -6.30 -7.30
CA ILE A 213 8.35 -6.84 -6.15
C ILE A 213 7.73 -6.34 -4.84
N ALA A 214 7.39 -5.06 -4.76
CA ALA A 214 6.78 -4.47 -3.59
C ALA A 214 5.41 -5.08 -3.29
N ASP A 215 4.54 -5.16 -4.29
CA ASP A 215 3.17 -5.63 -4.13
C ASP A 215 3.11 -7.13 -3.83
N ILE A 216 3.97 -7.95 -4.46
CA ILE A 216 4.13 -9.37 -4.11
C ILE A 216 4.54 -9.52 -2.64
N SER A 217 5.56 -8.77 -2.22
CA SER A 217 6.06 -8.86 -0.85
C SER A 217 5.00 -8.43 0.18
N TYR A 218 4.27 -7.36 -0.13
CA TYR A 218 3.14 -6.89 0.68
C TYR A 218 2.01 -7.93 0.72
N GLY A 219 1.61 -8.47 -0.45
CA GLY A 219 0.59 -9.50 -0.57
C GLY A 219 0.92 -10.78 0.20
N ILE A 220 2.19 -11.21 0.18
CA ILE A 220 2.65 -12.35 0.98
C ILE A 220 2.60 -12.00 2.48
N SER A 221 3.15 -10.86 2.87
CA SER A 221 3.25 -10.49 4.28
C SER A 221 1.91 -10.30 4.96
N ILE A 222 0.92 -9.74 4.26
CA ILE A 222 -0.38 -9.39 4.83
C ILE A 222 -1.45 -10.43 4.52
N ASN A 223 -1.48 -10.97 3.29
CA ASN A 223 -2.58 -11.84 2.85
C ASN A 223 -2.19 -13.32 2.87
N LEU A 224 -1.29 -13.76 1.98
CA LEU A 224 -0.93 -15.17 1.87
C LEU A 224 -0.27 -15.73 3.15
N GLY A 225 0.41 -14.89 3.91
CA GLY A 225 0.98 -15.25 5.21
C GLY A 225 -0.06 -15.72 6.22
N GLN A 226 -1.27 -15.13 6.20
CA GLN A 226 -2.38 -15.57 7.06
C GLN A 226 -2.77 -17.02 6.76
N LEU A 227 -2.86 -17.38 5.47
CA LEU A 227 -3.16 -18.75 5.04
C LEU A 227 -2.03 -19.71 5.38
N HIS A 228 -0.79 -19.29 5.18
CA HIS A 228 0.37 -20.09 5.50
C HIS A 228 0.40 -20.45 7.00
N PHE A 229 0.26 -19.46 7.87
CA PHE A 229 0.25 -19.67 9.31
C PHE A 229 -0.90 -20.56 9.76
N LYS A 230 -2.12 -20.35 9.22
CA LYS A 230 -3.26 -21.24 9.48
C LYS A 230 -2.96 -22.66 9.02
N GLY A 231 -2.33 -22.84 7.85
CA GLY A 231 -1.99 -24.15 7.27
C GLY A 231 -0.93 -24.93 8.05
N ILE A 232 -0.03 -24.24 8.77
CA ILE A 232 1.00 -24.87 9.62
C ILE A 232 0.57 -24.99 11.09
N GLY A 233 -0.69 -24.68 11.41
CA GLY A 233 -1.27 -24.90 12.74
C GLY A 233 -1.09 -23.77 13.75
N LEU A 234 -0.73 -22.56 13.31
CA LEU A 234 -0.72 -21.39 14.20
C LEU A 234 -2.14 -20.93 14.50
N GLU A 235 -2.48 -20.73 15.77
CA GLU A 235 -3.77 -20.14 16.13
C GLU A 235 -3.90 -18.71 15.58
N ILE A 236 -5.04 -18.43 14.96
CA ILE A 236 -5.34 -17.18 14.24
C ILE A 236 -5.12 -15.92 15.10
N LYS A 237 -5.38 -16.02 16.42
CA LYS A 237 -5.18 -14.90 17.36
C LYS A 237 -3.75 -14.35 17.40
N TYR A 238 -2.73 -15.21 17.14
CA TYR A 238 -1.31 -14.78 17.15
C TYR A 238 -0.90 -13.98 15.93
N LEU A 239 -1.70 -13.96 14.85
CA LEU A 239 -1.43 -13.16 13.66
C LEU A 239 -1.33 -11.66 13.98
N GLY A 240 -2.04 -11.20 15.02
CA GLY A 240 -1.92 -9.82 15.50
C GLY A 240 -0.51 -9.46 15.96
N TYR A 241 0.14 -10.33 16.74
CA TYR A 241 1.51 -10.09 17.17
C TYR A 241 2.52 -10.12 16.02
N ILE A 242 2.31 -11.01 15.03
CA ILE A 242 3.16 -11.07 13.84
C ILE A 242 3.04 -9.78 13.03
N SER A 243 1.82 -9.27 12.84
CA SER A 243 1.58 -8.00 12.15
C SER A 243 2.18 -6.82 12.92
N ALA A 244 2.03 -6.77 14.24
CA ALA A 244 2.64 -5.74 15.07
C ALA A 244 4.17 -5.75 14.97
N PHE A 245 4.78 -6.93 14.98
CA PHE A 245 6.23 -7.07 14.87
C PHE A 245 6.72 -6.71 13.45
N SER A 246 5.94 -7.03 12.42
CA SER A 246 6.21 -6.61 11.04
C SER A 246 6.20 -5.08 10.90
N GLU A 247 5.22 -4.39 11.51
CA GLU A 247 5.12 -2.93 11.51
C GLU A 247 6.31 -2.28 12.25
N LEU A 248 6.71 -2.86 13.39
CA LEU A 248 7.86 -2.37 14.15
C LEU A 248 9.16 -2.48 13.35
N LEU A 249 9.40 -3.60 12.66
CA LEU A 249 10.55 -3.75 11.78
C LEU A 249 10.44 -2.85 10.54
N GLY A 250 9.23 -2.59 10.05
CA GLY A 250 8.99 -1.62 8.99
C GLY A 250 9.57 -0.25 9.31
N MET A 251 9.58 0.17 10.57
CA MET A 251 10.16 1.46 11.00
C MET A 251 11.68 1.56 10.77
N LEU A 252 12.37 0.43 10.53
CA LEU A 252 13.81 0.43 10.21
C LEU A 252 14.14 1.10 8.88
N TYR A 253 13.15 1.41 8.03
CA TYR A 253 13.36 2.13 6.76
C TYR A 253 14.14 3.44 6.95
N CYS A 254 14.01 4.10 8.10
CA CYS A 254 14.74 5.31 8.43
C CYS A 254 16.27 5.12 8.41
N LYS A 255 16.78 3.88 8.58
CA LYS A 255 18.20 3.56 8.59
C LYS A 255 18.74 3.06 7.24
N THR A 256 17.91 2.96 6.21
CA THR A 256 18.30 2.46 4.88
C THR A 256 19.45 3.26 4.27
N TYR A 257 19.49 4.58 4.52
CA TYR A 257 20.55 5.46 4.02
C TYR A 257 21.94 5.04 4.50
N ILE A 258 22.06 4.46 5.70
CA ILE A 258 23.34 4.01 6.26
C ILE A 258 23.91 2.88 5.38
N LEU A 259 23.06 1.90 5.02
CA LEU A 259 23.47 0.78 4.15
C LEU A 259 23.75 1.27 2.72
N SER A 260 22.90 2.17 2.22
CA SER A 260 23.04 2.75 0.89
C SER A 260 24.35 3.55 0.76
N ASN A 261 24.74 4.31 1.78
CA ASN A 261 26.00 5.05 1.80
C ASN A 261 27.21 4.14 1.92
N LYS A 262 27.14 3.06 2.72
CA LYS A 262 28.26 2.13 2.95
C LYS A 262 28.55 1.23 1.76
N PHE A 263 27.51 0.67 1.12
CA PHE A 263 27.65 -0.37 0.08
C PHE A 263 27.31 0.13 -1.34
N GLY A 264 26.77 1.33 -1.45
CA GLY A 264 26.22 1.88 -2.68
C GLY A 264 24.76 1.49 -2.92
N GLN A 265 24.01 2.43 -3.46
CA GLN A 265 22.55 2.35 -3.63
C GLN A 265 22.10 1.10 -4.41
N TYR A 266 22.71 0.83 -5.55
CA TYR A 266 22.34 -0.32 -6.39
C TYR A 266 22.74 -1.68 -5.83
N LYS A 267 23.87 -1.76 -5.10
CA LYS A 267 24.27 -3.00 -4.43
C LYS A 267 23.33 -3.33 -3.29
N THR A 268 22.97 -2.32 -2.49
CA THR A 268 22.01 -2.45 -1.39
C THR A 268 20.66 -2.91 -1.90
N LEU A 269 20.13 -2.30 -2.97
CA LEU A 269 18.85 -2.68 -3.59
C LEU A 269 18.86 -4.16 -4.02
N LYS A 270 19.90 -4.60 -4.73
CA LYS A 270 20.00 -6.00 -5.17
C LYS A 270 20.09 -6.98 -4.01
N ALA A 271 20.88 -6.66 -2.98
CA ALA A 271 21.00 -7.51 -1.80
C ALA A 271 19.66 -7.66 -1.05
N MET A 272 18.90 -6.58 -0.94
CA MET A 272 17.57 -6.61 -0.31
C MET A 272 16.59 -7.45 -1.11
N ILE A 273 16.51 -7.31 -2.45
CA ILE A 273 15.65 -8.14 -3.30
C ILE A 273 16.06 -9.61 -3.21
N MET A 274 17.36 -9.91 -3.18
CA MET A 274 17.84 -11.28 -2.98
C MET A 274 17.41 -11.83 -1.61
N GLY A 275 17.48 -11.01 -0.55
CA GLY A 275 16.97 -11.38 0.78
C GLY A 275 15.46 -11.70 0.75
N MET A 276 14.66 -10.93 -0.02
CA MET A 276 13.24 -11.23 -0.20
C MET A 276 13.01 -12.56 -0.92
N LEU A 277 13.78 -12.85 -1.98
CA LEU A 277 13.72 -14.15 -2.67
C LEU A 277 14.05 -15.30 -1.73
N ILE A 278 15.06 -15.15 -0.87
CA ILE A 278 15.41 -16.16 0.15
C ILE A 278 14.23 -16.35 1.11
N CYS A 279 13.60 -15.28 1.59
CA CYS A 279 12.43 -15.38 2.47
C CYS A 279 11.28 -16.15 1.82
N ILE A 280 10.96 -15.85 0.54
CA ILE A 280 9.89 -16.57 -0.19
C ILE A 280 10.30 -18.03 -0.42
N GLY A 281 11.57 -18.28 -0.80
CA GLY A 281 12.11 -19.63 -0.95
C GLY A 281 11.95 -20.47 0.33
N ILE A 282 12.21 -19.89 1.49
CA ILE A 282 12.00 -20.52 2.79
C ILE A 282 10.52 -20.85 2.99
N LEU A 283 9.58 -19.93 2.68
CA LEU A 283 8.16 -20.16 2.85
C LEU A 283 7.58 -21.28 1.97
N ILE A 284 8.20 -21.56 0.81
CA ILE A 284 7.79 -22.67 -0.06
C ILE A 284 7.99 -24.05 0.61
N PHE A 285 9.02 -24.18 1.44
CA PHE A 285 9.44 -25.48 1.98
C PHE A 285 9.22 -25.63 3.49
N THR A 286 9.17 -24.53 4.24
CA THR A 286 9.09 -24.58 5.69
C THR A 286 7.68 -24.91 6.20
N LYS A 287 7.62 -25.73 7.26
CA LYS A 287 6.44 -25.94 8.09
C LYS A 287 6.66 -25.45 9.52
N SER A 288 7.84 -24.91 9.82
CA SER A 288 8.18 -24.38 11.14
C SER A 288 7.55 -23.01 11.33
N ILE A 289 6.77 -22.82 12.38
CA ILE A 289 6.14 -21.56 12.75
C ILE A 289 7.21 -20.48 12.97
N PHE A 290 8.28 -20.81 13.69
CA PHE A 290 9.33 -19.85 14.01
C PHE A 290 10.08 -19.35 12.77
N VAL A 291 10.43 -20.27 11.87
CA VAL A 291 11.12 -19.94 10.59
C VAL A 291 10.20 -19.12 9.70
N SER A 292 8.89 -19.44 9.66
CA SER A 292 7.89 -18.68 8.90
C SER A 292 7.73 -17.24 9.42
N ILE A 293 7.75 -17.06 10.74
CA ILE A 293 7.70 -15.72 11.35
C ILE A 293 8.91 -14.89 10.90
N ILE A 294 10.12 -15.44 10.99
CA ILE A 294 11.34 -14.75 10.56
C ILE A 294 11.27 -14.38 9.08
N ALA A 295 10.80 -15.29 8.23
CA ALA A 295 10.71 -15.05 6.79
C ALA A 295 9.68 -13.95 6.45
N ILE A 296 8.48 -13.98 7.03
CA ILE A 296 7.40 -13.01 6.74
C ILE A 296 7.75 -11.64 7.32
N VAL A 297 8.23 -11.59 8.54
CA VAL A 297 8.64 -10.34 9.19
C VAL A 297 9.87 -9.74 8.52
N GLY A 298 10.83 -10.60 8.12
CA GLY A 298 11.98 -10.20 7.31
C GLY A 298 11.57 -9.61 5.96
N LEU A 299 10.60 -10.23 5.28
CA LEU A 299 10.05 -9.75 4.01
C LEU A 299 9.43 -8.35 4.17
N SER A 300 8.62 -8.14 5.22
CA SER A 300 8.03 -6.84 5.57
C SER A 300 9.08 -5.76 5.85
N GLY A 301 10.12 -6.08 6.60
CA GLY A 301 11.21 -5.15 6.89
C GLY A 301 12.00 -4.78 5.63
N LEU A 302 12.33 -5.76 4.79
CA LEU A 302 13.07 -5.53 3.55
C LEU A 302 12.30 -4.66 2.56
N ILE A 303 10.97 -4.86 2.39
CA ILE A 303 10.17 -4.03 1.49
C ILE A 303 10.12 -2.58 1.96
N SER A 304 9.96 -2.34 3.25
CA SER A 304 9.99 -1.00 3.81
C SER A 304 11.32 -0.30 3.55
N MET A 305 12.45 -1.02 3.68
CA MET A 305 13.78 -0.49 3.44
C MET A 305 14.08 -0.22 1.95
N ILE A 306 13.48 -0.94 1.02
CA ILE A 306 13.66 -0.73 -0.43
C ILE A 306 12.98 0.56 -0.89
N SER A 307 11.83 0.91 -0.32
CA SER A 307 10.97 2.01 -0.75
C SER A 307 11.71 3.35 -0.95
N PRO A 308 12.51 3.87 0.01
CA PRO A 308 13.22 5.13 -0.18
C PRO A 308 14.29 5.07 -1.28
N ILE A 309 14.95 3.91 -1.46
CA ILE A 309 15.94 3.72 -2.53
C ILE A 309 15.27 3.82 -3.91
N VAL A 310 14.16 3.09 -4.08
CA VAL A 310 13.40 3.07 -5.34
C VAL A 310 12.85 4.46 -5.66
N LEU A 311 12.33 5.17 -4.65
CA LEU A 311 11.80 6.53 -4.82
C LEU A 311 12.90 7.51 -5.25
N ASP A 312 14.09 7.42 -4.68
CA ASP A 312 15.23 8.26 -5.06
C ASP A 312 15.68 8.00 -6.50
N ILE A 313 15.79 6.73 -6.91
CA ILE A 313 16.13 6.35 -8.29
C ILE A 313 15.07 6.87 -9.28
N LYS A 314 13.77 6.67 -8.97
CA LYS A 314 12.67 7.20 -9.77
C LYS A 314 12.76 8.73 -9.92
N ASN A 315 13.03 9.45 -8.84
CA ASN A 315 13.17 10.90 -8.85
C ASN A 315 14.38 11.40 -9.66
N LYS A 316 15.52 10.73 -9.56
CA LYS A 316 16.75 11.07 -10.32
C LYS A 316 16.57 10.88 -11.83
N SER A 317 15.73 9.94 -12.25
CA SER A 317 15.45 9.67 -13.67
C SER A 317 14.57 10.73 -14.35
N ILE A 318 13.99 11.67 -13.60
CA ILE A 318 13.03 12.66 -14.11
C ILE A 318 13.68 14.03 -14.19
N SER A 319 13.80 14.58 -15.40
CA SER A 319 14.36 15.91 -15.64
C SER A 319 13.30 17.03 -15.60
N LYS A 320 12.07 16.75 -16.07
CA LYS A 320 10.97 17.74 -16.17
C LYS A 320 9.64 17.11 -15.75
N ASN A 321 8.68 17.95 -15.30
CA ASN A 321 7.31 17.50 -14.93
C ASN A 321 7.31 16.35 -13.91
N ARG A 322 8.11 16.49 -12.83
CA ARG A 322 8.37 15.42 -11.86
C ARG A 322 7.10 14.82 -11.28
N ALA A 323 6.13 15.62 -10.86
CA ALA A 323 4.89 15.13 -10.28
C ALA A 323 4.10 14.25 -11.28
N THR A 324 3.92 14.73 -12.52
CA THR A 324 3.23 13.98 -13.58
C THR A 324 3.93 12.67 -13.90
N MET A 325 5.26 12.68 -14.02
CA MET A 325 6.03 11.48 -14.33
C MET A 325 5.98 10.45 -13.20
N LEU A 326 6.03 10.88 -11.94
CA LEU A 326 5.86 9.98 -10.80
C LEU A 326 4.47 9.35 -10.77
N SER A 327 3.41 10.10 -11.10
CA SER A 327 2.05 9.56 -11.23
C SER A 327 1.95 8.53 -12.36
N VAL A 328 2.56 8.80 -13.52
CA VAL A 328 2.62 7.83 -14.64
C VAL A 328 3.38 6.57 -14.21
N TYR A 329 4.51 6.70 -13.51
CA TYR A 329 5.26 5.55 -13.00
C TYR A 329 4.44 4.72 -12.03
N SER A 330 3.74 5.38 -11.09
CA SER A 330 2.86 4.69 -10.15
C SER A 330 1.74 3.94 -10.88
N MET A 331 1.03 4.61 -11.79
CA MET A 331 -0.07 4.02 -12.56
C MET A 331 0.37 2.79 -13.35
N VAL A 332 1.47 2.89 -14.11
CA VAL A 332 2.00 1.77 -14.92
C VAL A 332 2.41 0.60 -14.02
N GLY A 333 3.08 0.88 -12.90
CA GLY A 333 3.46 -0.15 -11.93
C GLY A 333 2.23 -0.84 -11.33
N SER A 334 1.25 -0.08 -10.86
CA SER A 334 0.03 -0.61 -10.23
C SER A 334 -0.82 -1.43 -11.20
N VAL A 335 -0.94 -1.02 -12.47
CA VAL A 335 -1.64 -1.83 -13.49
C VAL A 335 -0.93 -3.17 -13.71
N ALA A 336 0.39 -3.17 -13.84
CA ALA A 336 1.15 -4.42 -13.99
C ALA A 336 0.99 -5.35 -12.79
N SER A 337 1.09 -4.81 -11.56
CA SER A 337 0.88 -5.57 -10.32
C SER A 337 -0.53 -6.12 -10.21
N ALA A 338 -1.55 -5.35 -10.60
CA ALA A 338 -2.93 -5.77 -10.54
C ALA A 338 -3.21 -7.01 -11.41
N PHE A 339 -2.64 -7.09 -12.61
CA PHE A 339 -2.76 -8.30 -13.42
C PHE A 339 -2.03 -9.51 -12.83
N ILE A 340 -0.88 -9.28 -12.19
CA ILE A 340 -0.10 -10.34 -11.54
C ILE A 340 -0.85 -10.87 -10.32
N SER A 341 -1.54 -10.02 -9.55
CA SER A 341 -2.31 -10.44 -8.38
C SER A 341 -3.39 -11.46 -8.72
N ILE A 342 -4.05 -11.34 -9.89
CA ILE A 342 -5.02 -12.34 -10.38
C ILE A 342 -4.35 -13.71 -10.53
N ALA A 343 -3.18 -13.77 -11.18
CA ALA A 343 -2.47 -15.03 -11.39
C ALA A 343 -2.05 -15.67 -10.05
N ILE A 344 -1.62 -14.85 -9.09
CA ILE A 344 -1.28 -15.31 -7.74
C ILE A 344 -2.52 -15.90 -7.05
N GLY A 345 -3.67 -15.21 -7.15
CA GLY A 345 -4.93 -15.66 -6.57
C GLY A 345 -5.39 -17.02 -7.12
N PHE A 346 -5.41 -17.19 -8.43
CA PHE A 346 -5.73 -18.48 -9.06
C PHE A 346 -4.80 -19.60 -8.63
N CYS A 347 -3.50 -19.36 -8.55
CA CYS A 347 -2.55 -20.35 -8.04
C CYS A 347 -2.80 -20.68 -6.58
N ALA A 348 -3.20 -19.71 -5.76
CA ALA A 348 -3.48 -19.92 -4.34
C ALA A 348 -4.75 -20.74 -4.10
N ASP A 349 -5.77 -20.63 -4.95
CA ASP A 349 -6.98 -21.47 -4.90
C ASP A 349 -6.67 -22.93 -5.17
N ILE A 350 -5.73 -23.22 -6.08
CA ILE A 350 -5.32 -24.60 -6.36
C ILE A 350 -4.51 -25.15 -5.18
N TYR A 351 -3.43 -24.46 -4.83
CA TYR A 351 -2.58 -24.83 -3.70
C TYR A 351 -1.68 -23.64 -3.31
N LEU A 352 -1.68 -23.26 -2.04
CA LEU A 352 -0.92 -22.10 -1.53
C LEU A 352 0.58 -22.13 -1.92
N LYS A 353 1.18 -23.32 -1.98
CA LYS A 353 2.57 -23.48 -2.40
C LYS A 353 2.82 -23.00 -3.84
N TYR A 354 1.85 -23.21 -4.74
CA TYR A 354 1.96 -22.70 -6.12
C TYR A 354 1.94 -21.17 -6.17
N ALA A 355 1.17 -20.52 -5.29
CA ALA A 355 1.19 -19.08 -5.17
C ALA A 355 2.57 -18.55 -4.71
N PHE A 356 3.21 -19.19 -3.74
CA PHE A 356 4.59 -18.83 -3.36
C PHE A 356 5.59 -19.11 -4.48
N MET A 357 5.45 -20.21 -5.23
CA MET A 357 6.33 -20.52 -6.36
C MET A 357 6.21 -19.48 -7.49
N ILE A 358 4.98 -19.08 -7.87
CA ILE A 358 4.79 -18.05 -8.90
C ILE A 358 5.33 -16.69 -8.41
N CYS A 359 5.11 -16.33 -7.14
CA CYS A 359 5.70 -15.14 -6.53
C CYS A 359 7.24 -15.15 -6.60
N PHE A 360 7.86 -16.29 -6.30
CA PHE A 360 9.32 -16.46 -6.38
C PHE A 360 9.83 -16.26 -7.80
N VAL A 361 9.20 -16.87 -8.79
CA VAL A 361 9.57 -16.75 -10.21
C VAL A 361 9.42 -15.31 -10.69
N ILE A 362 8.26 -14.68 -10.42
CA ILE A 362 7.99 -13.30 -10.86
C ILE A 362 8.96 -12.32 -10.18
N MET A 363 9.26 -12.51 -8.91
CA MET A 363 10.24 -11.68 -8.21
C MET A 363 11.66 -11.89 -8.77
N GLY A 364 12.03 -13.11 -9.17
CA GLY A 364 13.28 -13.41 -9.88
C GLY A 364 13.37 -12.66 -11.22
N ILE A 365 12.29 -12.67 -12.01
CA ILE A 365 12.19 -11.87 -13.25
C ILE A 365 12.31 -10.37 -12.94
N GLY A 366 11.67 -9.90 -11.89
CA GLY A 366 11.79 -8.53 -11.41
C GLY A 366 13.24 -8.15 -11.06
N LEU A 367 13.97 -9.03 -10.37
CA LEU A 367 15.39 -8.83 -10.07
C LEU A 367 16.22 -8.72 -11.35
N CYS A 368 15.95 -9.55 -12.37
CA CYS A 368 16.60 -9.43 -13.68
C CYS A 368 16.29 -8.08 -14.34
N GLY A 369 15.05 -7.60 -14.26
CA GLY A 369 14.64 -6.28 -14.74
C GLY A 369 15.40 -5.13 -14.06
N VAL A 370 15.56 -5.20 -12.75
CA VAL A 370 16.38 -4.24 -11.97
C VAL A 370 17.84 -4.31 -12.40
N TYR A 371 18.37 -5.51 -12.62
CA TYR A 371 19.76 -5.69 -13.06
C TYR A 371 20.01 -5.09 -14.45
N LEU A 372 19.08 -5.30 -15.40
CA LEU A 372 19.15 -4.72 -16.75
C LEU A 372 19.16 -3.19 -16.73
N TYR A 373 18.35 -2.58 -15.86
CA TYR A 373 18.35 -1.14 -15.68
C TYR A 373 19.70 -0.64 -15.18
N ILE A 374 20.24 -1.25 -14.12
CA ILE A 374 21.50 -0.83 -13.49
C ILE A 374 22.69 -0.99 -14.45
N SER A 375 22.73 -2.07 -15.24
CA SER A 375 23.81 -2.29 -16.21
C SER A 375 23.85 -1.20 -17.27
N LYS A 376 22.68 -0.78 -17.79
CA LYS A 376 22.62 0.28 -18.81
C LYS A 376 22.91 1.68 -18.28
N GLU A 377 22.53 1.97 -17.03
CA GLU A 377 22.85 3.26 -16.43
C GLU A 377 24.37 3.43 -16.24
N LYS A 378 25.11 2.35 -15.95
CA LYS A 378 26.57 2.38 -15.90
C LYS A 378 27.23 2.66 -17.26
N TYR A 379 26.63 2.20 -18.36
CA TYR A 379 27.14 2.48 -19.71
C TYR A 379 26.85 3.91 -20.19
N ASN A 380 25.85 4.60 -19.64
CA ASN A 380 25.51 5.98 -19.98
C ASN A 380 26.33 7.01 -19.18
N VAL A 381 27.11 6.61 -18.18
CA VAL A 381 27.96 7.48 -17.33
C VAL A 381 29.43 7.41 -17.76
N ILE A 382 29.81 6.47 -18.65
CA ILE A 382 31.13 6.38 -19.32
C ILE A 382 31.00 7.04 -20.69
#